data_c8c9d1312bd6d25eed6c6c2379238c8f
#
_entry.id   c8c9d1312bd6d25eed6c6c2379238c8f
#
_cell.length_a   1.000
_cell.length_b   1.000
_cell.length_c   1.000
_cell.angle_alpha   90.00
_cell.angle_beta   90.00
_cell.angle_gamma   90.00
#
_symmetry.space_group_name_H-M   'P 1'
#
loop_
_entity.id
_entity.type
_entity.pdbx_description
1 polymer ?
#
loop_
_entity_poly.entity_id
_entity_poly.type
_entity_poly.pdbx_seq_one_letter_code
_entity_poly.pdbx_strand_id
1 'polypeptide(L)' 'MNTTEILNAIKAEVAILETEHAKTSKAARGRARSAANSIKKLAADFKKTSTTEDKA' A
#
# COMPACT_ATOMS: atom_id res chain seq x y z
N MET A 1 -0.51 8.41 -11.70
CA MET A 1 -0.35 6.93 -11.72
C MET A 1 -1.65 6.30 -12.20
N ASN A 2 -1.56 5.26 -13.03
CA ASN A 2 -2.75 4.49 -13.40
C ASN A 2 -3.00 3.40 -12.35
N THR A 3 -4.14 2.70 -12.46
CA THR A 3 -4.51 1.67 -11.49
C THR A 3 -3.49 0.54 -11.40
N THR A 4 -2.88 0.15 -12.53
CA THR A 4 -1.86 -0.90 -12.54
C THR A 4 -0.64 -0.49 -11.73
N GLU A 5 -0.20 0.75 -11.88
CA GLU A 5 0.94 1.28 -11.12
C GLU A 5 0.61 1.34 -9.62
N ILE A 6 -0.60 1.78 -9.29
CA ILE A 6 -1.07 1.85 -7.90
C ILE A 6 -1.13 0.44 -7.29
N LEU A 7 -1.65 -0.52 -8.04
CA LEU A 7 -1.70 -1.91 -7.59
C LEU A 7 -0.31 -2.45 -7.30
N ASN A 8 0.66 -2.19 -8.18
CA ASN A 8 2.03 -2.62 -7.97
C ASN A 8 2.65 -1.96 -6.74
N ALA A 9 2.35 -0.70 -6.49
CA ALA A 9 2.81 0.01 -5.30
C ALA A 9 2.21 -0.62 -4.03
N ILE A 10 0.93 -1.00 -4.07
CA ILE A 10 0.25 -1.68 -2.95
C ILE A 10 0.95 -3.02 -2.68
N LYS A 11 1.23 -3.80 -3.71
CA LYS A 11 1.93 -5.09 -3.57
C LYS A 11 3.30 -4.92 -2.92
N ALA A 12 4.05 -3.89 -3.30
CA ALA A 12 5.35 -3.60 -2.73
C ALA A 12 5.24 -3.27 -1.24
N GLU A 13 4.25 -2.48 -0.86
CA GLU A 13 4.01 -2.13 0.55
C GLU A 13 3.53 -3.33 1.36
N VAL A 14 2.72 -4.22 0.76
CA VAL A 14 2.30 -5.46 1.42
C VAL A 14 3.51 -6.33 1.72
N ALA A 15 4.46 -6.44 0.79
CA ALA A 15 5.69 -7.20 1.01
C ALA A 15 6.49 -6.64 2.19
N ILE A 16 6.59 -5.31 2.28
CA ILE A 16 7.26 -4.64 3.41
C ILE A 16 6.52 -4.94 4.72
N LEU A 17 5.19 -4.82 4.70
CA LEU A 17 4.35 -5.09 5.87
C LEU A 17 4.55 -6.52 6.37
N GLU A 18 4.53 -7.50 5.47
CA GLU A 18 4.74 -8.90 5.82
C GLU A 18 6.12 -9.13 6.44
N THR A 19 7.16 -8.56 5.82
CA THR A 19 8.53 -8.69 6.30
C THR A 19 8.68 -8.09 7.70
N GLU A 20 8.18 -6.87 7.90
CA GLU A 20 8.32 -6.19 9.18
C GLU A 20 7.43 -6.79 10.27
N HIS A 21 6.25 -7.26 9.90
CA HIS A 21 5.35 -7.92 10.85
C HIS A 21 5.95 -9.21 11.40
N ALA A 22 6.74 -9.93 10.60
CA ALA A 22 7.38 -11.17 11.03
C ALA A 22 8.49 -10.93 12.08
N LYS A 23 9.00 -9.71 12.16
CA LYS A 23 10.03 -9.33 13.14
C LYS A 23 9.36 -8.96 14.47
N THR A 24 10.07 -9.16 15.58
CA THR A 24 9.51 -8.90 16.91
C THR A 24 9.96 -7.58 17.53
N SER A 25 10.86 -6.85 16.88
CA SER A 25 11.38 -5.60 17.42
C SER A 25 10.35 -4.47 17.38
N LYS A 26 10.50 -3.52 18.29
CA LYS A 26 9.64 -2.35 18.37
C LYS A 26 9.77 -1.48 17.11
N ALA A 27 11.00 -1.35 16.60
CA ALA A 27 11.27 -0.59 15.37
C ALA A 27 10.56 -1.23 14.16
N ALA A 28 10.56 -2.57 14.07
CA ALA A 28 9.87 -3.27 12.99
C ALA A 28 8.36 -3.06 13.05
N ARG A 29 7.79 -3.00 14.24
CA ARG A 29 6.36 -2.71 14.42
C ARG A 29 6.02 -1.32 13.90
N GLY A 30 6.88 -0.33 14.13
CA GLY A 30 6.72 1.01 13.60
C GLY A 30 6.75 1.03 12.08
N ARG A 31 7.68 0.29 11.47
CA ARG A 31 7.77 0.18 10.00
C ARG A 31 6.56 -0.53 9.43
N ALA A 32 6.03 -1.56 10.11
CA ALA A 32 4.81 -2.26 9.69
C ALA A 32 3.62 -1.29 9.68
N ARG A 33 3.48 -0.47 10.72
CA ARG A 33 2.40 0.52 10.77
C ARG A 33 2.53 1.57 9.66
N SER A 34 3.76 1.99 9.35
CA SER A 34 4.00 2.93 8.25
C SER A 34 3.60 2.32 6.91
N ALA A 35 3.95 1.05 6.68
CA ALA A 35 3.57 0.35 5.45
C ALA A 35 2.05 0.22 5.36
N ALA A 36 1.37 -0.11 6.46
CA ALA A 36 -0.08 -0.20 6.49
C ALA A 36 -0.74 1.14 6.14
N ASN A 37 -0.17 2.24 6.64
CA ASN A 37 -0.66 3.58 6.34
C ASN A 37 -0.49 3.93 4.86
N SER A 38 0.63 3.54 4.26
CA SER A 38 0.87 3.72 2.82
C SER A 38 -0.13 2.92 2.00
N ILE A 39 -0.43 1.69 2.40
CA ILE A 39 -1.45 0.85 1.74
C ILE A 39 -2.81 1.53 1.78
N LYS A 40 -3.18 2.10 2.92
CA LYS A 40 -4.45 2.82 3.08
C LYS A 40 -4.56 3.97 2.09
N LYS A 41 -3.51 4.77 1.95
CA LYS A 41 -3.48 5.91 1.03
C LYS A 41 -3.55 5.45 -0.43
N LEU A 42 -2.78 4.41 -0.76
CA LEU A 42 -2.76 3.85 -2.10
C LEU A 42 -4.12 3.24 -2.47
N ALA A 43 -4.78 2.58 -1.50
CA ALA A 43 -6.10 2.01 -1.73
C ALA A 43 -7.13 3.10 -2.04
N ALA A 44 -7.07 4.24 -1.35
CA ALA A 44 -7.94 5.37 -1.64
C ALA A 44 -7.67 5.93 -3.04
N ASP A 45 -6.40 6.05 -3.41
CA ASP A 45 -6.00 6.51 -4.74
C ASP A 45 -6.47 5.55 -5.82
N PHE A 46 -6.39 4.25 -5.56
CA PHE A 46 -6.86 3.22 -6.49
C PHE A 46 -8.35 3.42 -6.80
N LYS A 47 -9.16 3.58 -5.78
CA LYS A 47 -10.60 3.78 -5.94
C LYS A 47 -10.91 5.01 -6.79
N LYS A 48 -10.22 6.11 -6.52
CA LYS A 48 -10.39 7.37 -7.23
C LYS A 48 -9.95 7.25 -8.70
N THR A 49 -8.78 6.68 -8.92
CA THR A 49 -8.22 6.52 -10.27
C THR A 49 -9.05 5.54 -11.09
N SER A 50 -9.52 4.44 -10.48
CA SER A 50 -10.36 3.46 -11.15
C SER A 50 -11.67 4.11 -11.65
N THR A 51 -12.29 4.93 -10.82
CA THR A 51 -13.51 5.66 -11.20
C THR A 51 -13.23 6.60 -12.39
N THR A 52 -12.10 7.28 -12.37
CA THR A 52 -11.70 8.16 -13.47
C THR A 52 -11.43 7.38 -14.74
N GLU A 53 -10.79 6.23 -14.66
CA GLU A 53 -10.52 5.36 -15.80
C GLU A 53 -11.83 4.83 -16.42
N ASP A 54 -12.82 4.49 -15.59
CA ASP A 54 -14.12 4.01 -16.05
C ASP A 54 -14.87 5.06 -16.84
N LYS A 55 -14.65 6.33 -16.56
CA LYS A 55 -15.31 7.44 -17.26
C LYS A 55 -14.62 7.80 -18.58
N ALA A 56 -13.41 7.37 -18.76
CA ALA A 56 -12.67 7.60 -19.99
C ALA A 56 -13.08 6.59 -21.07
#